data_38d1f52184fc88aba3f69352a771e2fe
#
_entry.id   38d1f52184fc88aba3f69352a771e2fe
#
_cell.length_a   1.000
_cell.length_b   1.000
_cell.length_c   1.000
_cell.angle_alpha   90.00
_cell.angle_beta   90.00
_cell.angle_gamma   90.00
#
_symmetry.space_group_name_H-M   'P 1'
#
loop_
_entity.id
_entity.type
_entity.pdbx_description
1 polymer ?
#
loop_
_entity_poly.entity_id
_entity_poly.type
_entity_poly.pdbx_seq_one_letter_code
_entity_poly.pdbx_strand_id
1 'polypeptide(L)'
;MSETLARLEATIAARMGADPATSYVAKLHHKGVPKIAQKLGEEATETVIAALAGDDAELVGEAADLLFHLMVLLGAKGVPLDRVLAELDRREGTSGIAEKASRPQS
;
A
#
# COMPACT_ATOMS: atom_id res chain seq x y z
N MET A 1 -8.40 8.06 10.92
CA MET A 1 -7.28 7.85 9.99
C MET A 1 -6.09 8.66 10.45
N SER A 2 -4.88 8.12 10.28
CA SER A 2 -3.66 8.85 10.59
C SER A 2 -3.51 10.06 9.66
N GLU A 3 -3.09 11.20 10.21
CA GLU A 3 -2.80 12.39 9.41
C GLU A 3 -1.68 12.12 8.40
N THR A 4 -0.69 11.31 8.77
CA THR A 4 0.42 10.95 7.88
C THR A 4 -0.09 10.21 6.65
N LEU A 5 -0.96 9.22 6.83
CA LEU A 5 -1.52 8.47 5.72
C LEU A 5 -2.44 9.34 4.85
N ALA A 6 -3.22 10.23 5.47
CA ALA A 6 -4.08 11.14 4.72
C ALA A 6 -3.25 12.09 3.85
N ARG A 7 -2.15 12.63 4.39
CA ARG A 7 -1.25 13.49 3.60
C ARG A 7 -0.57 12.71 2.48
N LEU A 8 -0.17 11.48 2.75
CA LEU A 8 0.44 10.63 1.74
C LEU A 8 -0.54 10.35 0.59
N GLU A 9 -1.78 10.02 0.91
CA GLU A 9 -2.82 9.80 -0.09
C GLU A 9 -3.00 11.03 -0.97
N ALA A 10 -3.11 12.21 -0.36
CA ALA A 10 -3.28 13.46 -1.09
C ALA A 10 -2.05 13.78 -1.97
N THR A 11 -0.85 13.55 -1.45
CA THR A 11 0.39 13.78 -2.20
C THR A 11 0.47 12.86 -3.41
N ILE A 12 0.15 11.58 -3.24
CA ILE A 12 0.14 10.61 -4.33
C ILE A 12 -0.85 11.04 -5.41
N ALA A 13 -2.08 11.40 -5.01
CA ALA A 13 -3.09 11.85 -5.97
C ALA A 13 -2.63 13.08 -6.75
N ALA A 14 -2.01 14.04 -6.07
CA ALA A 14 -1.52 15.26 -6.71
C ALA A 14 -0.37 15.00 -7.69
N ARG A 15 0.42 13.96 -7.47
CA ARG A 15 1.61 13.68 -8.30
C ARG A 15 1.38 12.69 -9.43
N MET A 16 0.23 12.03 -9.49
CA MET A 16 -0.03 11.06 -10.55
C MET A 16 0.05 11.66 -11.95
N GLY A 17 -0.36 12.92 -12.11
CA GLY A 17 -0.29 13.63 -13.38
C GLY A 17 0.97 14.47 -13.57
N ALA A 18 1.94 14.38 -12.66
CA ALA A 18 3.18 15.16 -12.74
C ALA A 18 4.13 14.57 -13.80
N ASP A 19 5.28 15.24 -13.98
CA ASP A 19 6.30 14.79 -14.93
C ASP A 19 6.98 13.50 -14.43
N PRO A 20 6.89 12.40 -15.19
CA PRO A 20 7.54 11.15 -14.81
C PRO A 20 9.07 11.27 -14.68
N ALA A 21 9.68 12.27 -15.26
CA ALA A 21 11.13 12.47 -15.14
C ALA A 21 11.53 12.97 -13.76
N THR A 22 10.60 13.59 -13.01
CA THR A 22 10.90 14.22 -11.72
C THR A 22 10.08 13.65 -10.57
N SER A 23 9.08 12.80 -10.84
CA SER A 23 8.20 12.24 -9.82
C SER A 23 8.15 10.72 -9.94
N TYR A 24 8.53 10.03 -8.88
CA TYR A 24 8.46 8.58 -8.82
C TYR A 24 7.00 8.08 -8.91
N VAL A 25 6.07 8.77 -8.26
CA VAL A 25 4.64 8.43 -8.35
C VAL A 25 4.16 8.53 -9.79
N ALA A 26 4.50 9.63 -10.48
CA ALA A 26 4.12 9.82 -11.88
C ALA A 26 4.75 8.74 -12.77
N LYS A 27 6.02 8.38 -12.50
CA LYS A 27 6.70 7.32 -13.25
C LYS A 27 6.00 5.97 -13.10
N LEU A 28 5.62 5.60 -11.87
CA LEU A 28 4.88 4.37 -11.62
C LEU A 28 3.51 4.39 -12.28
N HIS A 29 2.80 5.51 -12.14
CA HIS A 29 1.47 5.67 -12.74
C HIS A 29 1.56 5.53 -14.28
N HIS A 30 2.56 6.13 -14.88
CA HIS A 30 2.78 6.05 -16.32
C HIS A 30 3.05 4.62 -16.78
N LYS A 31 3.76 3.83 -15.98
CA LYS A 31 4.05 2.43 -16.30
C LYS A 31 2.83 1.51 -16.13
N GLY A 32 1.83 1.93 -15.37
CA GLY A 32 0.57 1.22 -15.25
C GLY A 32 0.46 0.28 -14.07
N VAL A 33 -0.75 -0.18 -13.84
CA VAL A 33 -1.12 -1.03 -12.70
C VAL A 33 -0.28 -2.31 -12.59
N PRO A 34 -0.02 -3.06 -13.69
CA PRO A 34 0.80 -4.28 -13.55
C PRO A 34 2.19 -4.02 -12.97
N LYS A 35 2.82 -2.90 -13.35
CA LYS A 35 4.15 -2.56 -12.80
C LYS A 35 4.05 -2.13 -11.35
N ILE A 36 3.02 -1.36 -10.99
CA ILE A 36 2.79 -0.95 -9.60
C ILE A 36 2.59 -2.19 -8.73
N ALA A 37 1.77 -3.13 -9.19
CA ALA A 37 1.51 -4.38 -8.48
C ALA A 37 2.78 -5.20 -8.29
N GLN A 38 3.62 -5.27 -9.31
CA GLN A 38 4.92 -5.94 -9.23
C GLN A 38 5.80 -5.31 -8.15
N LYS A 39 5.88 -3.97 -8.13
CA LYS A 39 6.68 -3.26 -7.13
C LYS A 39 6.17 -3.53 -5.72
N LEU A 40 4.85 -3.55 -5.52
CA LEU A 40 4.26 -3.87 -4.23
C LEU A 40 4.69 -5.27 -3.78
N GLY A 41 4.65 -6.25 -4.68
CA GLY A 41 5.09 -7.61 -4.37
C GLY A 41 6.56 -7.67 -3.97
N GLU A 42 7.42 -6.92 -4.66
CA GLU A 42 8.85 -6.84 -4.33
C GLU A 42 9.06 -6.24 -2.94
N GLU A 43 8.34 -5.16 -2.59
CA GLU A 43 8.46 -4.54 -1.28
C GLU A 43 7.92 -5.44 -0.17
N ALA A 44 6.88 -6.23 -0.44
CA ALA A 44 6.39 -7.21 0.52
C ALA A 44 7.45 -8.26 0.81
N THR A 45 8.12 -8.76 -0.21
CA THR A 45 9.21 -9.74 -0.07
C THR A 45 10.38 -9.15 0.72
N GLU A 46 10.77 -7.92 0.41
CA GLU A 46 11.85 -7.24 1.12
C GLU A 46 11.51 -7.01 2.58
N THR A 47 10.25 -6.73 2.89
CA THR A 47 9.78 -6.59 4.27
C THR A 47 9.93 -7.91 5.03
N VAL A 48 9.56 -9.02 4.40
CA VAL A 48 9.72 -10.35 5.00
C VAL A 48 11.20 -10.63 5.28
N ILE A 49 12.08 -10.34 4.33
CA ILE A 49 13.52 -10.56 4.48
C ILE A 49 14.07 -9.69 5.62
N ALA A 50 13.66 -8.43 5.67
CA ALA A 50 14.11 -7.52 6.74
C ALA A 50 13.66 -8.01 8.11
N ALA A 51 12.46 -8.57 8.22
CA ALA A 51 11.95 -9.11 9.48
C ALA A 51 12.74 -10.32 9.96
N LEU A 52 13.20 -11.15 9.03
CA LEU A 52 13.88 -12.43 9.36
C LEU A 52 15.40 -12.28 9.50
N ALA A 53 16.02 -11.40 8.74
CA ALA A 53 17.47 -11.32 8.64
C ALA A 53 18.04 -9.92 8.88
N GLY A 54 17.22 -8.88 8.88
CA GLY A 54 17.67 -7.51 9.09
C GLY A 54 17.45 -7.04 10.52
N ASP A 55 17.72 -5.77 10.76
CA ASP A 55 17.45 -5.12 12.05
C ASP A 55 16.13 -4.33 12.00
N ASP A 56 15.75 -3.75 13.13
CA ASP A 56 14.47 -3.00 13.23
C ASP A 56 14.44 -1.79 12.30
N ALA A 57 15.56 -1.12 12.11
CA ALA A 57 15.61 0.05 11.22
C ALA A 57 15.36 -0.35 9.76
N GLU A 58 15.90 -1.49 9.33
CA GLU A 58 15.64 -2.02 7.99
C GLU A 58 14.18 -2.41 7.84
N LEU A 59 13.62 -3.06 8.86
CA LEU A 59 12.20 -3.44 8.83
C LEU A 59 11.30 -2.22 8.74
N VAL A 60 11.59 -1.16 9.50
CA VAL A 60 10.81 0.09 9.43
C VAL A 60 10.87 0.69 8.04
N GLY A 61 12.07 0.74 7.41
CA GLY A 61 12.22 1.26 6.06
C GLY A 61 11.45 0.48 5.03
N GLU A 62 11.54 -0.86 5.08
CA GLU A 62 10.84 -1.71 4.13
C GLU A 62 9.32 -1.67 4.34
N ALA A 63 8.86 -1.59 5.59
CA ALA A 63 7.43 -1.45 5.89
C ALA A 63 6.90 -0.12 5.35
N ALA A 64 7.67 0.96 5.46
CA ALA A 64 7.29 2.25 4.89
C ALA A 64 7.18 2.17 3.37
N ASP A 65 8.14 1.51 2.70
CA ASP A 65 8.10 1.31 1.26
C ASP A 65 6.89 0.47 0.83
N LEU A 66 6.56 -0.55 1.62
CA LEU A 66 5.39 -1.39 1.36
C LEU A 66 4.10 -0.57 1.43
N LEU A 67 3.93 0.23 2.49
CA LEU A 67 2.76 1.10 2.63
C LEU A 67 2.69 2.11 1.50
N PHE A 68 3.81 2.71 1.13
CA PHE A 68 3.87 3.68 0.04
C PHE A 68 3.37 3.07 -1.27
N HIS A 69 3.89 1.91 -1.65
CA HIS A 69 3.51 1.25 -2.91
C HIS A 69 2.07 0.76 -2.88
N LEU A 70 1.58 0.31 -1.72
CA LEU A 70 0.17 -0.03 -1.56
C LEU A 70 -0.71 1.18 -1.82
N MET A 71 -0.34 2.34 -1.26
CA MET A 71 -1.09 3.58 -1.46
C MET A 71 -1.08 4.03 -2.93
N VAL A 72 0.05 3.85 -3.62
CA VAL A 72 0.12 4.17 -5.06
C VAL A 72 -0.81 3.25 -5.85
N LEU A 73 -0.83 1.97 -5.52
CA LEU A 73 -1.71 1.02 -6.20
C LEU A 73 -3.19 1.37 -6.00
N LEU A 74 -3.58 1.66 -4.76
CA LEU A 74 -4.96 2.07 -4.46
C LEU A 74 -5.33 3.32 -5.25
N GLY A 75 -4.44 4.32 -5.28
CA GLY A 75 -4.65 5.55 -6.04
C GLY A 75 -4.81 5.29 -7.53
N ALA A 76 -3.98 4.42 -8.09
CA ALA A 76 -4.06 4.07 -9.52
C ALA A 76 -5.36 3.35 -9.86
N LYS A 77 -5.92 2.61 -8.92
CA LYS A 77 -7.21 1.92 -9.10
C LYS A 77 -8.41 2.78 -8.73
N GLY A 78 -8.19 4.00 -8.24
CA GLY A 78 -9.28 4.88 -7.82
C GLY A 78 -9.98 4.42 -6.56
N VAL A 79 -9.28 3.64 -5.70
CA VAL A 79 -9.85 3.14 -4.45
C VAL A 79 -9.35 4.02 -3.30
N PRO A 80 -10.26 4.76 -2.60
CA PRO A 80 -9.82 5.60 -1.50
C PRO A 80 -9.39 4.77 -0.30
N LEU A 81 -8.39 5.28 0.43
CA LEU A 81 -7.89 4.63 1.63
C LEU A 81 -9.00 4.39 2.65
N ASP A 82 -9.97 5.31 2.76
CA ASP A 82 -11.09 5.18 3.67
C ASP A 82 -11.85 3.87 3.51
N ARG A 83 -11.94 3.35 2.30
CA ARG A 83 -12.61 2.05 2.08
C ARG A 83 -11.84 0.90 2.70
N VAL A 84 -10.51 0.96 2.67
CA VAL A 84 -9.67 -0.06 3.30
C VAL A 84 -9.80 0.02 4.82
N LEU A 85 -9.77 1.25 5.34
CA LEU A 85 -9.92 1.48 6.79
C LEU A 85 -11.30 1.03 7.28
N ALA A 86 -12.36 1.33 6.52
CA ALA A 86 -13.71 0.89 6.86
C ALA A 86 -13.80 -0.64 6.91
N GLU A 87 -13.12 -1.33 6.00
CA GLU A 87 -13.09 -2.79 6.03
C GLU A 87 -12.36 -3.31 7.26
N LEU A 88 -11.26 -2.67 7.67
CA LEU A 88 -10.56 -3.02 8.90
C LEU A 88 -11.45 -2.79 10.12
N ASP A 89 -12.17 -1.67 10.15
CA ASP A 89 -13.11 -1.37 11.24
C ASP A 89 -14.22 -2.42 11.33
N ARG A 90 -14.73 -2.84 10.17
CA ARG A 90 -15.75 -3.90 10.11
C ARG A 90 -15.26 -5.21 10.72
N ARG A 91 -13.98 -5.51 10.55
CA ARG A 91 -13.37 -6.74 11.09
C ARG A 91 -13.05 -6.65 12.58
N GLU A 92 -13.04 -5.46 13.13
CA GLU A 92 -12.72 -5.24 14.53
C GLU A 92 -13.69 -6.01 15.41
N GLY A 93 -13.17 -6.74 16.40
CA GLY A 93 -13.99 -7.57 17.29
C GLY A 93 -14.34 -8.95 16.72
N THR A 94 -14.00 -9.24 15.47
CA THR A 94 -14.24 -10.53 14.82
C THR A 94 -12.92 -11.30 14.74
N SER A 95 -12.91 -12.58 15.14
CA SER A 95 -11.68 -13.37 15.05
C SER A 95 -11.24 -13.52 13.59
N GLY A 96 -9.93 -13.61 13.37
CA GLY A 96 -9.39 -13.81 12.03
C GLY A 96 -9.92 -15.07 11.35
N ILE A 97 -10.15 -16.13 12.12
CA ILE A 97 -10.70 -17.40 11.62
C ILE A 97 -12.15 -17.19 11.15
N ALA A 98 -12.98 -16.53 11.97
CA ALA A 98 -14.37 -16.26 11.63
C ALA A 98 -14.47 -15.34 10.42
N GLU A 99 -13.63 -14.31 10.35
CA GLU A 99 -13.59 -13.40 9.22
C GLU A 99 -13.25 -14.13 7.92
N LYS A 100 -12.22 -14.95 7.96
CA LYS A 100 -11.79 -15.70 6.77
C LYS A 100 -12.87 -16.67 6.29
N ALA A 101 -13.57 -17.30 7.23
CA ALA A 101 -14.66 -18.23 6.90
C ALA A 101 -15.85 -17.52 6.27
N SER A 102 -16.08 -16.23 6.56
CA SER A 102 -17.19 -15.45 6.04
C SER A 102 -16.94 -14.88 4.65
N ARG A 103 -15.69 -14.93 4.16
CA ARG A 103 -15.35 -14.33 2.85
C ARG A 103 -15.86 -15.20 1.70
N PRO A 104 -16.28 -14.55 0.60
CA PRO A 104 -16.56 -15.30 -0.62
C PRO A 104 -15.32 -16.07 -1.08
N GLN A 105 -15.55 -17.26 -1.64
CA GLN A 105 -14.47 -18.03 -2.26
C GLN A 105 -13.97 -17.28 -3.49
N SER A 106 -12.66 -17.19 -3.63
CA SER A 106 -12.03 -16.51 -4.76
C SER A 106 -11.22 -17.47 -5.60
#